data_161b65f6684326e3077809f04941cdaa
#
_entry.id   161b65f6684326e3077809f04941cdaa
#
_cell.length_a   1.000
_cell.length_b   1.000
_cell.length_c   1.000
_cell.angle_alpha   90.00
_cell.angle_beta   90.00
_cell.angle_gamma   90.00
#
_symmetry.space_group_name_H-M   'P 1'
#
loop_
_entity.id
_entity.type
_entity.pdbx_description
1 polymer ?
#
loop_
_entity_poly.entity_id
_entity_poly.type
_entity_poly.pdbx_seq_one_letter_code
_entity_poly.pdbx_strand_id
1 'polypeptide(L)'
;APLVVARKGFYTDLAKWALKKGYRELRVDGVDTATARWPRLSRFREHTIELPTGEVLVKPAQDAALREALARAIEYGRGVVHLQDLDAAKPDRISVFSTRRACPGCGTSFAELDPRFFSFNSPHGWCPHCQGTGLEPGAEDDEPEDCDRPTCGECHGERLNRVARHVRFRD
;
A
#
# COMPACT_ATOMS: atom_id res chain seq x y z
N ALA A 1 -5.30 5.81 -8.37
CA ALA A 1 -4.64 6.74 -7.46
C ALA A 1 -4.99 6.39 -6.01
N PRO A 2 -4.04 6.17 -5.10
CA PRO A 2 -4.34 5.94 -3.69
C PRO A 2 -4.84 7.23 -3.02
N LEU A 3 -6.02 7.17 -2.41
CA LEU A 3 -6.60 8.28 -1.63
C LEU A 3 -6.43 8.05 -0.13
N VAL A 4 -6.56 6.80 0.30
CA VAL A 4 -6.40 6.36 1.68
C VAL A 4 -5.60 5.08 1.68
N VAL A 5 -4.60 4.98 2.53
CA VAL A 5 -3.76 3.78 2.65
C VAL A 5 -3.78 3.30 4.10
N ALA A 6 -4.38 2.13 4.32
CA ALA A 6 -4.41 1.44 5.61
C ALA A 6 -4.82 2.36 6.78
N ARG A 7 -5.95 3.04 6.65
CA ARG A 7 -6.50 3.94 7.69
C ARG A 7 -7.91 3.55 8.09
N LYS A 8 -8.22 3.72 9.36
CA LYS A 8 -9.55 3.47 9.93
C LYS A 8 -10.48 4.63 9.64
N GLY A 9 -11.75 4.35 9.31
CA GLY A 9 -12.76 5.38 9.06
C GLY A 9 -13.96 4.87 8.27
N PHE A 10 -15.02 5.67 8.20
CA PHE A 10 -16.22 5.37 7.40
C PHE A 10 -16.12 5.82 5.94
N TYR A 11 -15.35 6.86 5.67
CA TYR A 11 -15.08 7.44 4.34
C TYR A 11 -16.31 7.82 3.51
N THR A 12 -17.46 8.02 4.16
CA THR A 12 -18.71 8.43 3.49
C THR A 12 -18.56 9.77 2.76
N ASP A 13 -17.81 10.72 3.34
CA ASP A 13 -17.61 12.03 2.74
C ASP A 13 -16.64 11.95 1.56
N LEU A 14 -15.69 11.02 1.59
CA LEU A 14 -14.82 10.74 0.44
C LEU A 14 -15.62 10.18 -0.74
N ALA A 15 -16.56 9.27 -0.48
CA ALA A 15 -17.44 8.73 -1.51
C ALA A 15 -18.35 9.82 -2.12
N LYS A 16 -18.93 10.69 -1.28
CA LYS A 16 -19.72 11.85 -1.76
C LYS A 16 -18.89 12.80 -2.60
N TRP A 17 -17.65 13.07 -2.18
CA TRP A 17 -16.72 13.89 -2.95
C TRP A 17 -16.40 13.26 -4.30
N ALA A 18 -16.10 11.97 -4.35
CA ALA A 18 -15.82 11.25 -5.59
C ALA A 18 -17.03 11.29 -6.54
N LEU A 19 -18.23 11.02 -6.02
CA LEU A 19 -19.48 11.10 -6.79
C LEU A 19 -19.69 12.53 -7.37
N LYS A 20 -19.48 13.58 -6.57
CA LYS A 20 -19.59 14.97 -7.01
C LYS A 20 -18.58 15.31 -8.12
N LYS A 21 -17.42 14.66 -8.12
CA LYS A 21 -16.39 14.80 -9.16
C LYS A 21 -16.66 13.93 -10.40
N GLY A 22 -17.75 13.15 -10.42
CA GLY A 22 -18.15 12.29 -11.53
C GLY A 22 -17.59 10.87 -11.47
N TYR A 23 -16.88 10.51 -10.41
CA TYR A 23 -16.39 9.14 -10.22
C TYR A 23 -17.50 8.28 -9.64
N ARG A 24 -17.90 7.26 -10.39
CA ARG A 24 -19.00 6.36 -10.00
C ARG A 24 -18.57 5.27 -9.04
N GLU A 25 -17.30 4.98 -8.99
CA GLU A 25 -16.72 3.88 -8.22
C GLU A 25 -15.42 4.31 -7.55
N LEU A 26 -15.17 3.74 -6.38
CA LEU A 26 -13.89 3.73 -5.69
C LEU A 26 -13.52 2.28 -5.42
N ARG A 27 -12.24 1.96 -5.45
CA ARG A 27 -11.77 0.63 -5.08
C ARG A 27 -11.46 0.62 -3.59
N VAL A 28 -12.16 -0.24 -2.84
CA VAL A 28 -12.01 -0.38 -1.39
C VAL A 28 -11.45 -1.77 -1.10
N ASP A 29 -10.28 -1.84 -0.51
CA ASP A 29 -9.61 -3.10 -0.16
C ASP A 29 -9.54 -4.09 -1.34
N GLY A 30 -9.32 -3.57 -2.55
CA GLY A 30 -9.25 -4.35 -3.78
C GLY A 30 -10.60 -4.61 -4.47
N VAL A 31 -11.73 -4.16 -3.91
CA VAL A 31 -13.08 -4.37 -4.46
C VAL A 31 -13.67 -3.06 -4.97
N ASP A 32 -14.14 -3.04 -6.21
CA ASP A 32 -14.80 -1.88 -6.80
C ASP A 32 -16.16 -1.65 -6.14
N THR A 33 -16.34 -0.46 -5.60
CA THR A 33 -17.46 -0.09 -4.74
C THR A 33 -18.15 1.17 -5.27
N ALA A 34 -19.45 1.08 -5.53
CA ALA A 34 -20.23 2.19 -6.09
C ALA A 34 -20.33 3.37 -5.10
N THR A 35 -19.95 4.57 -5.54
CA THR A 35 -19.98 5.79 -4.73
C THR A 35 -21.41 6.23 -4.37
N ALA A 36 -22.39 5.97 -5.25
CA ALA A 36 -23.80 6.30 -5.04
C ALA A 36 -24.48 5.38 -4.00
N ARG A 37 -23.93 4.19 -3.76
CA ARG A 37 -24.44 3.20 -2.80
C ARG A 37 -23.33 2.80 -1.84
N TRP A 38 -22.69 3.80 -1.22
CA TRP A 38 -21.54 3.58 -0.37
C TRP A 38 -21.91 2.72 0.85
N PRO A 39 -21.23 1.59 1.07
CA PRO A 39 -21.49 0.74 2.21
C PRO A 39 -20.96 1.40 3.49
N ARG A 40 -21.51 1.01 4.62
CA ARG A 40 -20.98 1.43 5.91
C ARG A 40 -19.71 0.63 6.21
N LEU A 41 -18.56 1.21 5.90
CA LEU A 41 -17.27 0.60 6.22
C LEU A 41 -17.08 0.52 7.75
N SER A 42 -16.32 -0.47 8.20
CA SER A 42 -15.99 -0.61 9.63
C SER A 42 -14.97 0.45 10.04
N ARG A 43 -15.33 1.32 10.98
CA ARG A 43 -14.39 2.31 11.53
C ARG A 43 -13.24 1.70 12.33
N PHE A 44 -13.31 0.41 12.66
CA PHE A 44 -12.31 -0.30 13.45
C PHE A 44 -11.30 -1.07 12.59
N ARG A 45 -11.63 -1.29 11.33
CA ARG A 45 -10.72 -1.89 10.34
C ARG A 45 -9.97 -0.81 9.58
N GLU A 46 -8.75 -1.10 9.20
CA GLU A 46 -8.00 -0.30 8.24
C GLU A 46 -8.53 -0.59 6.84
N HIS A 47 -8.69 0.47 6.06
CA HIS A 47 -9.13 0.41 4.68
C HIS A 47 -8.09 1.09 3.79
N THR A 48 -7.89 0.52 2.61
CA THR A 48 -7.18 1.16 1.51
C THR A 48 -8.21 1.51 0.45
N ILE A 49 -8.27 2.81 0.10
CA ILE A 49 -9.24 3.33 -0.88
C ILE A 49 -8.48 3.97 -2.01
N GLU A 50 -8.77 3.53 -3.22
CA GLU A 50 -8.14 3.99 -4.45
C GLU A 50 -9.19 4.59 -5.38
N LEU A 51 -8.77 5.62 -6.13
CA LEU A 51 -9.56 6.23 -7.18
C LEU A 51 -9.11 5.66 -8.53
N PRO A 52 -9.95 4.91 -9.25
CA PRO A 52 -9.71 4.57 -10.64
C PRO A 52 -9.72 5.84 -11.50
N THR A 53 -8.58 6.22 -12.04
CA THR A 53 -8.44 7.46 -12.85
C THR A 53 -8.60 7.22 -14.34
N GLY A 54 -8.56 5.97 -14.76
CA GLY A 54 -8.77 5.55 -16.15
C GLY A 54 -8.25 4.15 -16.39
N GLU A 55 -8.80 3.53 -17.41
CA GLU A 55 -8.34 2.29 -18.00
C GLU A 55 -7.84 2.60 -19.42
N VAL A 56 -6.63 2.17 -19.74
CA VAL A 56 -6.00 2.50 -21.01
C VAL A 56 -5.36 1.23 -21.59
N LEU A 57 -5.70 0.94 -22.83
CA LEU A 57 -5.01 -0.10 -23.59
C LEU A 57 -3.65 0.42 -24.02
N VAL A 58 -2.56 -0.21 -23.57
CA VAL A 58 -1.19 0.23 -23.87
C VAL A 58 -0.85 -0.04 -25.33
N LYS A 59 -1.05 0.97 -26.18
CA LYS A 59 -0.71 0.97 -27.62
C LYS A 59 -0.11 2.33 -27.99
N PRO A 60 0.81 2.38 -28.99
CA PRO A 60 1.42 3.64 -29.42
C PRO A 60 0.40 4.76 -29.77
N ALA A 61 -0.76 4.39 -30.33
CA ALA A 61 -1.81 5.33 -30.68
C ALA A 61 -2.56 5.93 -29.48
N GLN A 62 -2.37 5.42 -28.26
CA GLN A 62 -3.08 5.86 -27.04
C GLN A 62 -2.17 6.58 -26.03
N ASP A 63 -1.01 7.05 -26.45
CA ASP A 63 -0.05 7.74 -25.59
C ASP A 63 -0.68 8.99 -24.91
N ALA A 64 -1.50 9.76 -25.63
CA ALA A 64 -2.19 10.93 -25.08
C ALA A 64 -3.17 10.54 -23.95
N ALA A 65 -3.98 9.50 -24.14
CA ALA A 65 -4.92 9.03 -23.13
C ALA A 65 -4.19 8.48 -21.90
N LEU A 66 -3.07 7.77 -22.11
CA LEU A 66 -2.22 7.30 -21.02
C LEU A 66 -1.63 8.46 -20.22
N ARG A 67 -1.10 9.49 -20.88
CA ARG A 67 -0.55 10.67 -20.21
C ARG A 67 -1.61 11.41 -19.39
N GLU A 68 -2.81 11.54 -19.91
CA GLU A 68 -3.92 12.17 -19.19
C GLU A 68 -4.35 11.37 -17.97
N ALA A 69 -4.49 10.05 -18.09
CA ALA A 69 -4.82 9.17 -16.97
C ALA A 69 -3.73 9.20 -15.88
N LEU A 70 -2.46 9.19 -16.27
CA LEU A 70 -1.32 9.32 -15.36
C LEU A 70 -1.28 10.68 -14.68
N ALA A 71 -1.53 11.78 -15.39
CA ALA A 71 -1.57 13.13 -14.82
C ALA A 71 -2.63 13.22 -13.71
N ARG A 72 -3.84 12.72 -13.98
CA ARG A 72 -4.90 12.64 -12.96
C ARG A 72 -4.51 11.77 -11.78
N ALA A 73 -3.89 10.61 -12.06
CA ALA A 73 -3.45 9.69 -11.01
C ALA A 73 -2.37 10.32 -10.10
N ILE A 74 -1.42 11.05 -10.68
CA ILE A 74 -0.36 11.77 -9.96
C ILE A 74 -0.97 12.88 -9.08
N GLU A 75 -1.93 13.64 -9.63
CA GLU A 75 -2.59 14.72 -8.90
C GLU A 75 -3.34 14.19 -7.67
N TYR A 76 -4.28 13.25 -7.87
CA TYR A 76 -5.08 12.71 -6.77
C TYR A 76 -4.27 11.86 -5.80
N GLY A 77 -3.32 11.09 -6.30
CA GLY A 77 -2.41 10.26 -5.50
C GLY A 77 -1.25 11.01 -4.85
N ARG A 78 -1.21 12.36 -4.98
CA ARG A 78 -0.16 13.22 -4.40
C ARG A 78 1.26 12.78 -4.80
N GLY A 79 1.39 12.39 -6.06
CA GLY A 79 2.66 11.92 -6.62
C GLY A 79 2.85 10.40 -6.54
N VAL A 80 1.87 9.66 -6.07
CA VAL A 80 1.88 8.18 -6.06
C VAL A 80 0.82 7.66 -7.04
N VAL A 81 1.20 6.71 -7.87
CA VAL A 81 0.34 6.04 -8.83
C VAL A 81 0.38 4.54 -8.56
N HIS A 82 -0.79 3.94 -8.49
CA HIS A 82 -0.96 2.49 -8.52
C HIS A 82 -1.37 2.09 -9.94
N LEU A 83 -0.62 1.18 -10.53
CA LEU A 83 -0.91 0.60 -11.83
C LEU A 83 -1.25 -0.87 -11.65
N GLN A 84 -2.38 -1.26 -12.21
CA GLN A 84 -2.83 -2.66 -12.25
C GLN A 84 -2.84 -3.12 -13.69
N ASP A 85 -2.23 -4.26 -13.95
CA ASP A 85 -2.30 -4.95 -15.24
C ASP A 85 -3.54 -5.86 -15.21
N LEU A 86 -4.56 -5.51 -16.01
CA LEU A 86 -5.82 -6.25 -16.08
C LEU A 86 -5.72 -7.51 -16.93
N ASP A 87 -4.73 -7.59 -17.81
CA ASP A 87 -4.50 -8.75 -18.70
C ASP A 87 -3.56 -9.79 -18.05
N ALA A 88 -2.95 -9.46 -16.92
CA ALA A 88 -2.04 -10.36 -16.25
C ALA A 88 -2.77 -11.58 -15.65
N ALA A 89 -2.10 -12.72 -15.62
CA ALA A 89 -2.58 -13.95 -14.97
C ALA A 89 -2.87 -13.78 -13.46
N LYS A 90 -2.38 -12.70 -12.86
CA LYS A 90 -2.64 -12.27 -11.48
C LYS A 90 -3.01 -10.78 -11.49
N PRO A 91 -4.28 -10.44 -11.76
CA PRO A 91 -4.74 -9.05 -11.85
C PRO A 91 -4.61 -8.26 -10.53
N ASP A 92 -4.41 -8.96 -9.41
CA ASP A 92 -4.25 -8.31 -8.10
C ASP A 92 -2.86 -7.70 -7.86
N ARG A 93 -1.94 -7.88 -8.81
CA ARG A 93 -0.60 -7.28 -8.68
C ARG A 93 -0.66 -5.79 -9.01
N ILE A 94 -0.53 -4.98 -7.97
CA ILE A 94 -0.40 -3.53 -8.09
C ILE A 94 1.08 -3.15 -8.14
N SER A 95 1.47 -2.42 -9.19
CA SER A 95 2.76 -1.77 -9.28
C SER A 95 2.66 -0.34 -8.78
N VAL A 96 3.52 0.04 -7.83
CA VAL A 96 3.54 1.38 -7.24
C VAL A 96 4.60 2.23 -7.93
N PHE A 97 4.20 3.41 -8.38
CA PHE A 97 5.10 4.42 -8.94
C PHE A 97 5.01 5.70 -8.11
N SER A 98 6.13 6.36 -7.89
CA SER A 98 6.18 7.61 -7.12
C SER A 98 7.07 8.62 -7.82
N THR A 99 6.58 9.85 -7.93
CA THR A 99 7.37 10.99 -8.46
C THR A 99 8.33 11.59 -7.43
N ARG A 100 8.19 11.19 -6.16
CA ARG A 100 8.97 11.76 -5.04
C ARG A 100 9.89 10.76 -4.36
N ARG A 101 9.57 9.47 -4.45
CA ARG A 101 10.25 8.40 -3.72
C ARG A 101 10.60 7.26 -4.68
N ALA A 102 11.32 7.59 -5.74
CA ALA A 102 11.87 6.61 -6.65
C ALA A 102 13.40 6.56 -6.48
N CYS A 103 13.95 5.36 -6.47
CA CYS A 103 15.39 5.17 -6.46
C CYS A 103 15.98 5.60 -7.81
N PRO A 104 16.90 6.56 -7.86
CA PRO A 104 17.48 7.01 -9.14
C PRO A 104 18.33 5.94 -9.83
N GLY A 105 18.84 4.96 -9.08
CA GLY A 105 19.69 3.91 -9.63
C GLY A 105 18.94 2.75 -10.27
N CYS A 106 17.81 2.33 -9.67
CA CYS A 106 17.06 1.14 -10.14
C CYS A 106 15.60 1.42 -10.50
N GLY A 107 15.10 2.66 -10.33
CA GLY A 107 13.71 3.05 -10.62
C GLY A 107 12.67 2.52 -9.62
N THR A 108 13.07 1.75 -8.62
CA THR A 108 12.13 1.25 -7.61
C THR A 108 11.44 2.40 -6.90
N SER A 109 10.12 2.38 -6.88
CA SER A 109 9.31 3.40 -6.22
C SER A 109 8.79 2.90 -4.87
N PHE A 110 8.68 3.83 -3.93
CA PHE A 110 8.21 3.56 -2.57
C PHE A 110 6.95 4.36 -2.28
N ALA A 111 6.05 3.77 -1.51
CA ALA A 111 4.89 4.44 -0.96
C ALA A 111 5.27 5.55 0.02
N GLU A 112 4.29 6.33 0.46
CA GLU A 112 4.50 7.32 1.51
C GLU A 112 4.93 6.67 2.82
N LEU A 113 5.98 7.23 3.46
CA LEU A 113 6.45 6.74 4.74
C LEU A 113 5.43 7.12 5.82
N ASP A 114 4.84 6.11 6.44
CA ASP A 114 3.98 6.23 7.60
C ASP A 114 4.83 5.96 8.87
N PRO A 115 4.64 6.68 9.98
CA PRO A 115 5.34 6.40 11.23
C PRO A 115 5.21 4.95 11.70
N ARG A 116 4.08 4.29 11.43
CA ARG A 116 3.85 2.86 11.74
C ARG A 116 4.82 1.93 11.02
N PHE A 117 5.40 2.39 9.92
CA PHE A 117 6.41 1.66 9.17
C PHE A 117 7.70 1.42 9.97
N PHE A 118 7.97 2.25 10.97
CA PHE A 118 9.11 2.15 11.87
C PHE A 118 8.75 1.54 13.23
N SER A 119 7.59 0.90 13.35
CA SER A 119 7.15 0.25 14.57
C SER A 119 7.16 -1.26 14.41
N PHE A 120 7.95 -1.94 15.22
CA PHE A 120 7.96 -3.41 15.28
C PHE A 120 6.69 -4.02 15.91
N ASN A 121 5.82 -3.20 16.52
CA ASN A 121 4.52 -3.60 17.04
C ASN A 121 3.38 -3.42 16.02
N SER A 122 3.71 -2.99 14.80
CA SER A 122 2.73 -2.77 13.74
C SER A 122 2.95 -3.71 12.57
N PRO A 123 1.89 -4.30 12.00
CA PRO A 123 1.98 -5.10 10.77
C PRO A 123 2.61 -4.34 9.58
N HIS A 124 2.58 -3.00 9.62
CA HIS A 124 3.19 -2.16 8.59
C HIS A 124 4.70 -2.07 8.70
N GLY A 125 5.25 -2.27 9.91
CA GLY A 125 6.66 -2.04 10.18
C GLY A 125 7.44 -3.28 10.58
N TRP A 126 6.80 -4.25 11.18
CA TRP A 126 7.50 -5.42 11.70
C TRP A 126 8.15 -6.29 10.62
N CYS A 127 9.12 -7.07 11.00
CA CYS A 127 9.68 -8.12 10.17
C CYS A 127 8.59 -9.17 9.89
N PRO A 128 8.29 -9.49 8.61
CA PRO A 128 7.22 -10.42 8.29
C PRO A 128 7.50 -11.86 8.75
N HIS A 129 8.77 -12.22 8.92
CA HIS A 129 9.15 -13.56 9.38
C HIS A 129 8.88 -13.76 10.87
N CYS A 130 9.39 -12.89 11.73
CA CYS A 130 9.25 -13.01 13.19
C CYS A 130 8.12 -12.15 13.77
N GLN A 131 7.36 -11.44 12.96
CA GLN A 131 6.25 -10.57 13.37
C GLN A 131 6.64 -9.55 14.47
N GLY A 132 7.89 -9.08 14.42
CA GLY A 132 8.40 -8.08 15.35
C GLY A 132 8.96 -8.63 16.66
N THR A 133 9.05 -9.94 16.87
CA THR A 133 9.68 -10.53 18.07
C THR A 133 11.21 -10.39 18.04
N GLY A 134 11.81 -10.44 16.87
CA GLY A 134 13.27 -10.45 16.68
C GLY A 134 13.90 -11.83 16.82
N LEU A 135 13.11 -12.85 17.15
CA LEU A 135 13.53 -14.22 17.36
C LEU A 135 12.99 -15.13 16.26
N GLU A 136 13.63 -16.27 16.03
CA GLU A 136 13.08 -17.28 15.12
C GLU A 136 11.70 -17.74 15.62
N PRO A 137 10.70 -17.88 14.71
CA PRO A 137 9.42 -18.46 15.08
C PRO A 137 9.61 -19.87 15.63
N GLY A 138 9.16 -20.12 16.86
CA GLY A 138 9.13 -21.46 17.44
C GLY A 138 8.01 -22.30 16.83
N ALA A 139 8.20 -23.61 16.81
CA ALA A 139 7.21 -24.56 16.31
C ALA A 139 6.18 -24.87 17.39
N GLU A 140 5.47 -24.10 17.99
CA GLU A 140 4.36 -24.30 18.94
C GLU A 140 4.50 -23.49 20.24
N ASP A 141 3.35 -23.03 20.75
CA ASP A 141 3.17 -22.21 21.95
C ASP A 141 3.47 -22.94 23.28
N ASP A 142 4.01 -24.17 23.25
CA ASP A 142 4.21 -25.04 24.42
C ASP A 142 5.66 -25.08 24.93
N GLU A 143 6.59 -24.30 24.35
CA GLU A 143 7.93 -24.25 24.90
C GLU A 143 8.05 -23.22 26.04
N PRO A 144 8.71 -23.59 27.17
CA PRO A 144 8.86 -22.69 28.31
C PRO A 144 9.57 -21.40 27.89
N GLU A 145 9.15 -20.26 28.46
CA GLU A 145 9.62 -18.90 28.16
C GLU A 145 11.15 -18.70 28.30
N ASP A 146 11.87 -19.67 28.80
CA ASP A 146 13.31 -19.63 29.09
C ASP A 146 14.19 -20.33 28.05
N CYS A 147 13.64 -20.69 26.88
CA CYS A 147 14.44 -21.21 25.79
C CYS A 147 15.23 -20.08 25.09
N ASP A 148 16.54 -20.33 24.96
CA ASP A 148 17.48 -19.48 24.20
C ASP A 148 17.13 -19.53 22.69
N ARG A 149 16.04 -18.88 22.30
CA ARG A 149 15.61 -18.83 20.89
C ARG A 149 16.65 -18.07 20.07
N PRO A 150 17.07 -18.63 18.93
CA PRO A 150 18.02 -17.94 18.06
C PRO A 150 17.40 -16.65 17.52
N THR A 151 18.25 -15.71 17.23
CA THR A 151 17.87 -14.44 16.58
C THR A 151 17.28 -14.71 15.19
N CYS A 152 16.22 -14.01 14.85
CA CYS A 152 15.56 -14.12 13.55
C CYS A 152 16.54 -13.95 12.38
N GLY A 153 16.63 -14.94 11.50
CA GLY A 153 17.55 -14.94 10.36
C GLY A 153 17.23 -13.89 9.30
N GLU A 154 15.98 -13.42 9.21
CA GLU A 154 15.57 -12.37 8.28
C GLU A 154 15.98 -10.97 8.77
N CYS A 155 15.65 -10.62 10.00
CA CYS A 155 15.88 -9.26 10.52
C CYS A 155 17.09 -9.15 11.43
N HIS A 156 17.76 -10.23 11.78
CA HIS A 156 18.92 -10.26 12.68
C HIS A 156 18.68 -9.53 14.00
N GLY A 157 17.49 -9.70 14.57
CA GLY A 157 17.08 -9.07 15.82
C GLY A 157 16.58 -7.63 15.71
N GLU A 158 16.66 -6.98 14.55
CA GLU A 158 16.22 -5.60 14.35
C GLU A 158 14.69 -5.42 14.37
N ARG A 159 13.93 -6.50 14.26
CA ARG A 159 12.47 -6.57 14.44
C ARG A 159 11.65 -5.87 13.36
N LEU A 160 12.28 -5.09 12.49
CA LEU A 160 11.66 -4.31 11.42
C LEU A 160 11.78 -5.01 10.06
N ASN A 161 10.87 -4.66 9.15
CA ASN A 161 10.92 -5.13 7.78
C ASN A 161 12.16 -4.58 7.04
N ARG A 162 12.52 -5.25 5.95
CA ARG A 162 13.73 -4.93 5.19
C ARG A 162 13.79 -3.47 4.71
N VAL A 163 12.68 -2.89 4.27
CA VAL A 163 12.67 -1.52 3.75
C VAL A 163 12.87 -0.52 4.89
N ALA A 164 12.16 -0.69 6.01
CA ALA A 164 12.28 0.18 7.18
C ALA A 164 13.72 0.24 7.72
N ARG A 165 14.41 -0.90 7.75
CA ARG A 165 15.82 -0.99 8.20
C ARG A 165 16.82 -0.22 7.31
N HIS A 166 16.47 0.03 6.05
CA HIS A 166 17.34 0.72 5.09
C HIS A 166 17.01 2.21 4.93
N VAL A 167 15.98 2.71 5.59
CA VAL A 167 15.69 4.16 5.59
C VAL A 167 16.75 4.90 6.37
N ARG A 168 17.34 5.92 5.76
CA ARG A 168 18.31 6.82 6.40
C ARG A 168 17.73 8.22 6.48
N PHE A 169 18.07 8.93 7.54
CA PHE A 169 17.70 10.32 7.73
C PHE A 169 18.98 11.16 7.70
N ARG A 170 19.17 11.87 6.59
CA ARG A 170 20.30 12.81 6.37
C ARG A 170 21.67 12.26 6.79
N ASP A 171 22.41 11.76 5.87
CA ASP A 171 23.86 11.69 5.93
C ASP A 171 24.43 12.77 5.01
#